data_ea731d60eb62407f43375a54f9cc1908
#
_entry.id   ea731d60eb62407f43375a54f9cc1908
#
_cell.length_a   1.000
_cell.length_b   1.000
_cell.length_c   1.000
_cell.angle_alpha   90.00
_cell.angle_beta   90.00
_cell.angle_gamma   90.00
#
_symmetry.space_group_name_H-M   'P 1'
#
loop_
_entity.id
_entity.type
_entity.pdbx_description
1 polymer ?
#
loop_
_entity_poly.entity_id
_entity_poly.type
_entity_poly.pdbx_seq_one_letter_code
_entity_poly.pdbx_strand_id
1 'polypeptide(L)'
;MESIEHTKLKPLTIALAVSESYELLGVQVGTLPAKGLLSDLSQKKYGPRLDQSSQAVEKLLRSLKVSPTAKSFIVKSDSKPSYQKIVAEVFPSQFHETHIARENKEKRRELKYTQLEKKIFDPIFATNQRMAKLRDHIKRLTRRSWCTTKKLINLESHVYLFMAENNGYTLI
;
A
#
# COMPACT_ATOMS: atom_id res chain seq x y z
N MET A 1 2.52 1.66 2.14
CA MET A 1 2.11 0.24 1.98
C MET A 1 1.35 -0.21 3.20
N GLU A 2 0.22 -0.85 3.02
CA GLU A 2 -0.57 -1.34 4.13
C GLU A 2 -0.55 -2.87 4.19
N SER A 3 -0.37 -3.39 5.40
CA SER A 3 -0.50 -4.82 5.68
C SER A 3 -1.97 -5.16 5.85
N ILE A 4 -2.49 -6.05 5.02
CA ILE A 4 -3.84 -6.59 5.14
C ILE A 4 -3.73 -7.96 5.80
N GLU A 5 -4.02 -8.01 7.09
CA GLU A 5 -4.05 -9.23 7.87
C GLU A 5 -5.46 -9.83 7.81
N HIS A 6 -5.71 -10.70 6.86
CA HIS A 6 -7.00 -11.38 6.74
C HIS A 6 -7.09 -12.64 7.56
N THR A 7 -5.97 -13.30 7.72
CA THR A 7 -5.75 -14.21 8.83
C THR A 7 -4.44 -13.80 9.46
N LYS A 8 -4.41 -13.66 10.76
CA LYS A 8 -3.18 -13.36 11.52
C LYS A 8 -2.05 -14.37 11.24
N LEU A 9 -2.40 -15.54 10.70
CA LEU A 9 -1.46 -16.60 10.34
C LEU A 9 -0.89 -16.50 8.92
N LYS A 10 -1.60 -15.84 7.99
CA LYS A 10 -1.18 -15.67 6.58
C LYS A 10 -1.38 -14.22 6.11
N PRO A 11 -0.69 -13.25 6.71
CA PRO A 11 -0.86 -11.87 6.31
C PRO A 11 -0.34 -11.64 4.89
N LEU A 12 -1.01 -10.75 4.16
CA LEU A 12 -0.65 -10.29 2.83
C LEU A 12 -0.46 -8.78 2.85
N THR A 13 0.23 -8.25 1.86
CA THR A 13 0.45 -6.82 1.69
C THR A 13 0.00 -6.35 0.32
N ILE A 14 -0.41 -5.09 0.24
CA ILE A 14 -0.72 -4.40 -1.02
C ILE A 14 0.13 -3.13 -1.07
N ALA A 15 0.74 -2.88 -2.21
CA ALA A 15 1.34 -1.61 -2.58
C ALA A 15 0.48 -0.95 -3.66
N LEU A 16 0.17 0.34 -3.50
CA LEU A 16 -0.56 1.14 -4.47
C LEU A 16 0.29 2.34 -4.87
N ALA A 17 0.26 2.71 -6.14
CA ALA A 17 0.68 4.00 -6.63
C ALA A 17 -0.55 4.77 -7.10
N VAL A 18 -0.69 6.01 -6.66
CA VAL A 18 -1.87 6.85 -6.90
C VAL A 18 -1.39 8.22 -7.37
N SER A 19 -2.01 8.76 -8.43
CA SER A 19 -1.78 10.12 -8.88
C SER A 19 -2.45 11.15 -7.97
N GLU A 20 -2.11 12.42 -8.11
CA GLU A 20 -2.81 13.50 -7.41
C GLU A 20 -4.28 13.64 -7.86
N SER A 21 -4.61 13.19 -9.07
CA SER A 21 -5.99 13.10 -9.58
C SER A 21 -6.75 11.85 -9.09
N TYR A 22 -6.19 11.13 -8.12
CA TYR A 22 -6.79 9.90 -7.55
C TYR A 22 -6.86 8.70 -8.51
N GLU A 23 -6.16 8.71 -9.60
CA GLU A 23 -6.05 7.58 -10.50
C GLU A 23 -5.08 6.53 -9.93
N LEU A 24 -5.41 5.26 -10.04
CA LEU A 24 -4.54 4.16 -9.65
C LEU A 24 -3.55 3.89 -10.79
N LEU A 25 -2.30 4.30 -10.60
CA LEU A 25 -1.23 4.13 -11.59
C LEU A 25 -0.69 2.69 -11.61
N GLY A 26 -0.82 1.97 -10.50
CA GLY A 26 -0.41 0.60 -10.40
C GLY A 26 -0.66 -0.01 -9.02
N VAL A 27 -0.67 -1.34 -9.00
CA VAL A 27 -0.87 -2.13 -7.79
C VAL A 27 0.08 -3.33 -7.79
N GLN A 28 0.53 -3.72 -6.60
CA GLN A 28 1.31 -4.95 -6.40
C GLN A 28 0.95 -5.58 -5.06
N VAL A 29 1.03 -6.90 -5.01
CA VAL A 29 0.73 -7.67 -3.81
C VAL A 29 1.92 -8.51 -3.37
N GLY A 30 1.96 -8.88 -2.11
CA GLY A 30 3.03 -9.71 -1.58
C GLY A 30 2.62 -10.46 -0.32
N THR A 31 3.46 -11.38 0.10
CA THR A 31 3.30 -12.10 1.36
C THR A 31 3.98 -11.34 2.50
N LEU A 32 3.50 -11.59 3.71
CA LEU A 32 4.13 -11.14 4.95
C LEU A 32 4.27 -12.33 5.91
N PRO A 33 5.30 -12.35 6.76
CA PRO A 33 5.36 -13.26 7.89
C PRO A 33 4.31 -12.86 8.94
N ALA A 34 3.80 -13.84 9.67
CA ALA A 34 3.02 -13.56 10.87
C ALA A 34 3.89 -12.91 11.93
N LYS A 35 3.28 -12.12 12.82
CA LYS A 35 4.00 -11.39 13.87
C LYS A 35 3.45 -11.72 15.26
N GLY A 36 4.30 -11.53 16.27
CA GLY A 36 3.95 -11.74 17.68
C GLY A 36 3.68 -13.20 17.99
N LEU A 37 2.76 -13.46 18.92
CA LEU A 37 2.44 -14.79 19.44
C LEU A 37 2.01 -15.84 18.40
N LEU A 38 1.64 -15.40 17.21
CA LEU A 38 1.21 -16.29 16.12
C LEU A 38 2.32 -16.65 15.14
N SER A 39 3.52 -16.10 15.31
CA SER A 39 4.67 -16.37 14.43
C SER A 39 4.99 -17.86 14.36
N ASP A 40 5.19 -18.49 15.52
CA ASP A 40 5.58 -19.90 15.61
C ASP A 40 4.48 -20.82 15.08
N LEU A 41 3.23 -20.53 15.44
CA LEU A 41 2.08 -21.28 14.93
C LEU A 41 1.94 -21.17 13.41
N SER A 42 2.18 -19.97 12.87
CA SER A 42 2.16 -19.74 11.43
C SER A 42 3.28 -20.52 10.72
N GLN A 43 4.49 -20.47 11.26
CA GLN A 43 5.64 -21.17 10.71
C GLN A 43 5.45 -22.70 10.76
N LYS A 44 4.96 -23.22 11.87
CA LYS A 44 4.66 -24.66 12.05
C LYS A 44 3.58 -25.14 11.06
N LYS A 45 2.55 -24.33 10.81
CA LYS A 45 1.41 -24.72 9.97
C LYS A 45 1.62 -24.50 8.47
N TYR A 46 2.35 -23.46 8.11
CA TYR A 46 2.46 -22.98 6.71
C TYR A 46 3.89 -22.83 6.21
N GLY A 47 4.88 -23.17 7.04
CA GLY A 47 6.30 -22.98 6.74
C GLY A 47 6.74 -21.52 6.87
N PRO A 48 8.02 -21.24 6.61
CA PRO A 48 8.58 -19.89 6.65
C PRO A 48 7.96 -19.03 5.54
N ARG A 49 7.60 -17.78 5.87
CA ARG A 49 7.03 -16.81 4.93
C ARG A 49 7.94 -15.61 4.81
N LEU A 50 8.30 -15.25 3.59
CA LEU A 50 9.13 -14.09 3.31
C LEU A 50 8.32 -12.79 3.42
N ASP A 51 8.96 -11.74 3.93
CA ASP A 51 8.45 -10.37 3.83
C ASP A 51 8.73 -9.83 2.43
N GLN A 52 7.73 -9.90 1.58
CA GLN A 52 7.80 -9.39 0.20
C GLN A 52 7.36 -7.92 0.09
N SER A 53 7.21 -7.22 1.21
CA SER A 53 6.69 -5.85 1.19
C SER A 53 7.56 -4.88 0.39
N SER A 54 8.88 -4.95 0.55
CA SER A 54 9.81 -4.11 -0.21
C SER A 54 9.87 -4.50 -1.68
N GLN A 55 9.86 -5.80 -1.98
CA GLN A 55 9.83 -6.31 -3.36
C GLN A 55 8.55 -5.90 -4.10
N ALA A 56 7.39 -5.89 -3.42
CA ALA A 56 6.14 -5.43 -4.01
C ALA A 56 6.20 -3.94 -4.38
N VAL A 57 6.81 -3.10 -3.53
CA VAL A 57 7.01 -1.68 -3.86
C VAL A 57 8.00 -1.50 -5.01
N GLU A 58 9.11 -2.21 -5.00
CA GLU A 58 10.09 -2.15 -6.07
C GLU A 58 9.49 -2.55 -7.43
N LYS A 59 8.79 -3.69 -7.48
CA LYS A 59 8.08 -4.15 -8.69
C LYS A 59 7.07 -3.11 -9.17
N LEU A 60 6.29 -2.53 -8.24
CA LEU A 60 5.35 -1.47 -8.55
C LEU A 60 6.05 -0.28 -9.20
N LEU A 61 7.10 0.26 -8.56
CA LEU A 61 7.80 1.44 -9.08
C LEU A 61 8.51 1.15 -10.42
N ARG A 62 9.08 -0.04 -10.60
CA ARG A 62 9.66 -0.45 -11.88
C ARG A 62 8.62 -0.54 -12.99
N SER A 63 7.40 -1.00 -12.69
CA SER A 63 6.31 -1.02 -13.67
C SER A 63 5.87 0.37 -14.11
N LEU A 64 5.91 1.36 -13.22
CA LEU A 64 5.59 2.75 -13.54
C LEU A 64 6.66 3.44 -14.42
N LYS A 65 7.93 3.03 -14.30
CA LYS A 65 9.05 3.59 -15.09
C LYS A 65 8.90 3.34 -16.61
N VAL A 66 8.15 2.32 -16.98
CA VAL A 66 7.90 1.96 -18.40
C VAL A 66 6.90 2.91 -19.06
N SER A 67 6.20 3.73 -18.30
CA SER A 67 5.22 4.70 -18.82
C SER A 67 5.93 5.94 -19.37
N PRO A 68 5.91 6.21 -20.69
CA PRO A 68 6.78 7.22 -21.34
C PRO A 68 6.37 8.68 -21.10
N THR A 69 5.29 8.93 -20.36
CA THR A 69 4.62 10.24 -20.31
C THR A 69 5.15 11.22 -19.26
N ALA A 70 5.91 10.77 -18.28
CA ALA A 70 6.34 11.65 -17.19
C ALA A 70 7.82 12.01 -17.27
N LYS A 71 8.14 13.20 -17.81
CA LYS A 71 9.51 13.74 -17.83
C LYS A 71 10.02 14.12 -16.45
N SER A 72 9.16 14.55 -15.55
CA SER A 72 9.49 14.83 -14.13
C SER A 72 8.26 14.59 -13.25
N PHE A 73 8.45 14.01 -12.08
CA PHE A 73 7.40 13.78 -11.09
C PHE A 73 8.00 13.73 -9.68
N ILE A 74 7.16 13.95 -8.68
CA ILE A 74 7.53 13.84 -7.27
C ILE A 74 6.91 12.56 -6.73
N VAL A 75 7.73 11.72 -6.10
CA VAL A 75 7.26 10.55 -5.36
C VAL A 75 6.99 10.95 -3.93
N LYS A 76 5.75 10.80 -3.46
CA LYS A 76 5.36 11.03 -2.07
C LYS A 76 5.12 9.69 -1.38
N SER A 77 5.71 9.46 -0.23
CA SER A 77 5.50 8.23 0.55
C SER A 77 5.51 8.47 2.05
N ASP A 78 5.13 7.45 2.82
CA ASP A 78 5.39 7.45 4.25
C ASP A 78 6.90 7.32 4.52
N SER A 79 7.33 7.65 5.74
CA SER A 79 8.74 7.66 6.15
C SER A 79 9.35 6.27 6.38
N LYS A 80 8.84 5.20 5.76
CA LYS A 80 9.42 3.87 5.89
C LYS A 80 10.83 3.83 5.27
N PRO A 81 11.90 3.47 6.03
CA PRO A 81 13.29 3.60 5.55
C PRO A 81 13.59 2.82 4.25
N SER A 82 12.89 1.69 4.02
CA SER A 82 13.07 0.90 2.80
C SER A 82 12.62 1.64 1.53
N TYR A 83 11.69 2.60 1.64
CA TYR A 83 11.15 3.30 0.47
C TYR A 83 12.15 4.28 -0.11
N GLN A 84 12.92 4.98 0.73
CA GLN A 84 13.96 5.90 0.28
C GLN A 84 14.99 5.21 -0.62
N LYS A 85 15.45 4.02 -0.18
CA LYS A 85 16.42 3.23 -0.96
C LYS A 85 15.84 2.77 -2.29
N ILE A 86 14.62 2.23 -2.28
CA ILE A 86 13.96 1.72 -3.49
C ILE A 86 13.66 2.86 -4.48
N VAL A 87 13.18 4.01 -4.00
CA VAL A 87 12.90 5.16 -4.88
C VAL A 87 14.18 5.70 -5.49
N ALA A 88 15.26 5.86 -4.71
CA ALA A 88 16.55 6.30 -5.21
C ALA A 88 17.15 5.35 -6.26
N GLU A 89 16.94 4.04 -6.12
CA GLU A 89 17.39 3.03 -7.08
C GLU A 89 16.57 3.05 -8.38
N VAL A 90 15.23 3.12 -8.26
CA VAL A 90 14.35 3.03 -9.43
C VAL A 90 14.23 4.37 -10.15
N PHE A 91 14.24 5.48 -9.43
CA PHE A 91 14.06 6.84 -9.92
C PHE A 91 15.17 7.81 -9.43
N PRO A 92 16.43 7.59 -9.82
CA PRO A 92 17.57 8.33 -9.27
C PRO A 92 17.53 9.84 -9.55
N SER A 93 16.83 10.27 -10.58
CA SER A 93 16.69 11.69 -10.98
C SER A 93 15.39 12.34 -10.53
N GLN A 94 14.54 11.63 -9.77
CA GLN A 94 13.25 12.17 -9.33
C GLN A 94 13.30 12.58 -7.86
N PHE A 95 12.50 13.58 -7.51
CA PHE A 95 12.41 14.05 -6.14
C PHE A 95 11.51 13.12 -5.30
N HIS A 96 11.98 12.74 -4.12
CA HIS A 96 11.24 11.89 -3.17
C HIS A 96 10.95 12.66 -1.89
N GLU A 97 9.68 12.92 -1.64
CA GLU A 97 9.17 13.51 -0.40
C GLU A 97 8.68 12.41 0.55
N THR A 98 9.23 12.39 1.76
CA THR A 98 8.80 11.47 2.80
C THR A 98 7.94 12.18 3.85
N HIS A 99 6.80 11.60 4.16
CA HIS A 99 5.86 12.15 5.15
C HIS A 99 5.67 11.17 6.31
N ILE A 100 5.70 11.68 7.54
CA ILE A 100 5.57 10.85 8.74
C ILE A 100 4.12 10.37 8.88
N ALA A 101 3.87 9.13 8.50
CA ALA A 101 2.52 8.53 8.56
C ALA A 101 2.21 7.85 9.91
N ARG A 102 3.22 7.47 10.70
CA ARG A 102 3.06 6.66 11.93
C ARG A 102 3.94 7.17 13.06
N GLU A 103 3.49 8.21 13.71
CA GLU A 103 3.96 8.54 15.06
C GLU A 103 3.01 7.96 16.14
N ASN A 104 3.44 7.98 17.41
CA ASN A 104 2.60 7.63 18.56
C ASN A 104 1.22 8.28 18.47
N LYS A 105 0.18 7.63 19.03
CA LYS A 105 -1.23 8.11 18.96
C LYS A 105 -1.38 9.57 19.37
N GLU A 106 -0.58 10.04 20.33
CA GLU A 106 -0.59 11.42 20.82
C GLU A 106 -0.04 12.38 19.78
N LYS A 107 1.15 12.14 19.26
CA LYS A 107 1.75 12.96 18.20
C LYS A 107 0.89 12.97 16.91
N ARG A 108 0.19 11.88 16.62
CA ARG A 108 -0.76 11.84 15.51
C ARG A 108 -1.97 12.75 15.72
N ARG A 109 -2.46 12.86 16.96
CA ARG A 109 -3.54 13.80 17.29
C ARG A 109 -3.07 15.24 17.15
N GLU A 110 -1.92 15.59 17.72
CA GLU A 110 -1.33 16.92 17.62
C GLU A 110 -1.06 17.33 16.17
N LEU A 111 -0.47 16.43 15.37
CA LEU A 111 -0.22 16.68 13.94
C LEU A 111 -1.54 16.92 13.18
N LYS A 112 -2.58 16.16 13.49
CA LYS A 112 -3.89 16.32 12.87
C LYS A 112 -4.56 17.64 13.26
N TYR A 113 -4.46 18.07 14.52
CA TYR A 113 -4.94 19.38 14.96
C TYR A 113 -4.14 20.50 14.28
N THR A 114 -2.82 20.43 14.27
CA THR A 114 -1.96 21.40 13.60
C THR A 114 -2.24 21.49 12.09
N GLN A 115 -2.50 20.38 11.43
CA GLN A 115 -2.90 20.36 10.01
C GLN A 115 -4.25 21.02 9.79
N LEU A 116 -5.23 20.77 10.67
CA LEU A 116 -6.55 21.40 10.61
C LEU A 116 -6.46 22.90 10.84
N GLU A 117 -5.72 23.34 11.86
CA GLU A 117 -5.50 24.76 12.17
C GLU A 117 -4.81 25.51 11.03
N LYS A 118 -3.76 24.91 10.45
CA LYS A 118 -3.00 25.50 9.34
C LYS A 118 -3.66 25.30 7.98
N LYS A 119 -4.79 24.61 7.90
CA LYS A 119 -5.47 24.21 6.66
C LYS A 119 -4.53 23.47 5.69
N ILE A 120 -3.55 22.72 6.23
CA ILE A 120 -2.61 21.92 5.44
C ILE A 120 -3.26 20.57 5.17
N PHE A 121 -3.38 20.22 3.90
CA PHE A 121 -3.90 18.93 3.49
C PHE A 121 -2.86 17.83 3.68
N ASP A 122 -3.30 16.60 4.03
CA ASP A 122 -2.43 15.43 4.13
C ASP A 122 -1.74 15.16 2.78
N PRO A 123 -0.40 15.26 2.67
CA PRO A 123 0.31 15.11 1.40
C PRO A 123 0.15 13.74 0.73
N ILE A 124 -0.20 12.70 1.50
CA ILE A 124 -0.46 11.34 1.02
C ILE A 124 -1.94 10.96 1.09
N PHE A 125 -2.82 11.97 1.16
CA PHE A 125 -4.27 11.76 1.28
C PHE A 125 -4.83 10.91 0.14
N ALA A 126 -4.41 11.13 -1.10
CA ALA A 126 -4.86 10.36 -2.25
C ALA A 126 -4.64 8.85 -2.04
N THR A 127 -3.45 8.46 -1.59
CA THR A 127 -3.11 7.07 -1.29
C THR A 127 -3.92 6.51 -0.12
N ASN A 128 -4.06 7.28 0.96
CA ASN A 128 -4.83 6.89 2.13
C ASN A 128 -6.31 6.69 1.79
N GLN A 129 -6.88 7.60 0.99
CA GLN A 129 -8.25 7.53 0.53
C GLN A 129 -8.49 6.31 -0.38
N ARG A 130 -7.59 6.04 -1.34
CA ARG A 130 -7.71 4.87 -2.22
C ARG A 130 -7.57 3.56 -1.45
N MET A 131 -6.69 3.50 -0.45
CA MET A 131 -6.60 2.36 0.46
C MET A 131 -7.87 2.16 1.30
N ALA A 132 -8.52 3.22 1.74
CA ALA A 132 -9.80 3.15 2.44
C ALA A 132 -10.91 2.64 1.51
N LYS A 133 -11.02 3.21 0.31
CA LYS A 133 -11.99 2.80 -0.72
C LYS A 133 -11.81 1.34 -1.13
N LEU A 134 -10.57 0.89 -1.34
CA LEU A 134 -10.25 -0.51 -1.62
C LEU A 134 -10.85 -1.47 -0.56
N ARG A 135 -10.74 -1.12 0.72
CA ARG A 135 -11.29 -1.96 1.80
C ARG A 135 -12.81 -1.91 1.88
N ASP A 136 -13.40 -0.78 1.55
CA ASP A 136 -14.84 -0.61 1.57
C ASP A 136 -15.50 -1.38 0.42
N HIS A 137 -14.96 -1.26 -0.79
CA HIS A 137 -15.51 -1.91 -1.98
C HIS A 137 -15.27 -3.42 -1.99
N ILE A 138 -14.10 -3.88 -1.56
CA ILE A 138 -13.80 -5.31 -1.55
C ILE A 138 -14.12 -5.89 -0.16
N LYS A 139 -15.30 -6.42 0.02
CA LYS A 139 -15.76 -6.99 1.31
C LYS A 139 -14.80 -8.02 1.92
N ARG A 140 -14.05 -8.73 1.08
CA ARG A 140 -13.00 -9.67 1.51
C ARG A 140 -11.76 -8.98 2.10
N LEU A 141 -11.62 -7.67 1.94
CA LEU A 141 -10.54 -6.85 2.49
C LEU A 141 -10.97 -6.04 3.71
N THR A 142 -12.25 -6.09 4.06
CA THR A 142 -12.78 -5.43 5.25
C THR A 142 -12.20 -6.05 6.51
N ARG A 143 -11.69 -5.22 7.42
CA ARG A 143 -11.21 -5.68 8.72
C ARG A 143 -12.35 -6.36 9.49
N ARG A 144 -12.07 -7.51 10.10
CA ARG A 144 -13.03 -8.36 10.86
C ARG A 144 -13.99 -9.17 9.97
N SER A 145 -13.71 -9.37 8.69
CA SER A 145 -14.47 -10.28 7.86
C SER A 145 -13.99 -11.72 8.05
N TRP A 146 -14.93 -12.68 8.11
CA TRP A 146 -14.62 -14.11 8.07
C TRP A 146 -14.26 -14.61 6.66
N CYS A 147 -14.77 -13.93 5.65
CA CYS A 147 -14.56 -14.26 4.24
C CYS A 147 -13.31 -13.56 3.70
N THR A 148 -12.14 -13.91 4.22
CA THR A 148 -10.89 -13.24 3.87
C THR A 148 -10.17 -13.88 2.69
N THR A 149 -9.46 -13.06 1.92
CA THR A 149 -8.59 -13.54 0.84
C THR A 149 -7.33 -14.16 1.46
N LYS A 150 -7.15 -15.47 1.25
CA LYS A 150 -6.03 -16.26 1.81
C LYS A 150 -4.94 -16.58 0.80
N LYS A 151 -5.27 -16.54 -0.50
CA LYS A 151 -4.36 -16.81 -1.59
C LYS A 151 -3.91 -15.51 -2.24
N LEU A 152 -2.60 -15.41 -2.51
CA LEU A 152 -2.01 -14.21 -3.12
C LEU A 152 -2.65 -13.88 -4.47
N ILE A 153 -2.84 -14.89 -5.32
CA ILE A 153 -3.44 -14.73 -6.64
C ILE A 153 -4.88 -14.15 -6.58
N ASN A 154 -5.66 -14.55 -5.59
CA ASN A 154 -7.02 -14.02 -5.43
C ASN A 154 -6.97 -12.55 -4.95
N LEU A 155 -6.00 -12.20 -4.11
CA LEU A 155 -5.81 -10.81 -3.69
C LEU A 155 -5.40 -9.96 -4.89
N GLU A 156 -4.46 -10.44 -5.68
CA GLU A 156 -4.00 -9.78 -6.90
C GLU A 156 -5.16 -9.51 -7.86
N SER A 157 -5.98 -10.52 -8.16
CA SER A 157 -7.17 -10.37 -9.01
C SER A 157 -8.14 -9.32 -8.46
N HIS A 158 -8.43 -9.35 -7.15
CA HIS A 158 -9.32 -8.37 -6.53
C HIS A 158 -8.80 -6.93 -6.65
N VAL A 159 -7.48 -6.74 -6.48
CA VAL A 159 -6.89 -5.41 -6.53
C VAL A 159 -6.80 -4.88 -7.94
N TYR A 160 -6.54 -5.75 -8.94
CA TYR A 160 -6.59 -5.37 -10.36
C TYR A 160 -8.00 -5.02 -10.83
N LEU A 161 -9.02 -5.78 -10.42
CA LEU A 161 -10.42 -5.45 -10.70
C LEU A 161 -10.81 -4.10 -10.10
N PHE A 162 -10.41 -3.84 -8.86
CA PHE A 162 -10.63 -2.55 -8.21
C PHE A 162 -9.92 -1.42 -8.96
N MET A 163 -8.69 -1.64 -9.43
CA MET A 163 -7.95 -0.65 -10.21
C MET A 163 -8.68 -0.34 -11.52
N ALA A 164 -9.15 -1.36 -12.23
CA ALA A 164 -9.91 -1.20 -13.48
C ALA A 164 -11.19 -0.39 -13.24
N GLU A 165 -12.01 -0.78 -12.25
CA GLU A 165 -13.22 -0.08 -11.87
C GLU A 165 -12.95 1.38 -11.45
N ASN A 166 -11.92 1.58 -10.61
CA ASN A 166 -11.58 2.92 -10.13
C ASN A 166 -11.14 3.86 -11.25
N ASN A 167 -10.47 3.34 -12.27
CA ASN A 167 -9.99 4.12 -13.42
C ASN A 167 -11.04 4.20 -14.55
N GLY A 168 -12.27 3.77 -14.31
CA GLY A 168 -13.38 3.90 -15.26
C GLY A 168 -13.42 2.84 -16.37
N TYR A 169 -12.63 1.76 -16.24
CA TYR A 169 -12.75 0.64 -17.17
C TYR A 169 -13.99 -0.18 -16.84
N THR A 170 -14.96 -0.20 -17.74
CA THR A 170 -16.12 -1.08 -17.62
C THR A 170 -15.71 -2.49 -18.05
N LEU A 171 -15.88 -3.44 -17.15
CA LEU A 171 -15.74 -4.86 -17.51
C LEU A 171 -17.00 -5.23 -18.33
N ILE A 172 -16.85 -5.39 -19.63
CA ILE A 172 -17.90 -5.88 -20.54
C ILE A 172 -17.97 -7.41 -20.42
#